data_240102a22953e53cf375d2920ade5f90
#
_entry.id   240102a22953e53cf375d2920ade5f90
#
_cell.length_a   1.000
_cell.length_b   1.000
_cell.length_c   1.000
_cell.angle_alpha   90.00
_cell.angle_beta   90.00
_cell.angle_gamma   90.00
#
_symmetry.space_group_name_H-M   'P 1'
#
loop_
_entity.id
_entity.type
_entity.pdbx_description
1 polymer ?
#
loop_
_entity_poly.entity_id
_entity_poly.type
_entity_poly.pdbx_seq_one_letter_code
_entity_poly.pdbx_strand_id
1 'polypeptide(L)'
;MSFKDLKKQSSLGSLTQKLVKEVEKMNTTGGGADERLWKPELDKTGNGYAVIRCFPSPEGEEIPWAKMYSHAFQGPGGWYIENSLTTTGGKDPVSEHNRELWNSGNEADKDVVRRQKRKLSYYANIYVVKDPTNPQNEGKVFLFKFGKKIFDKVMEAMQPEFEDETPINPFDFWQGANFKLKIKKVAGFWNYDSSEFDSVSPLLDDDDALEALWKKEYSLTAITAADQFKSYEDLEKRLKYVLGKKKPAAVSYTHLTLPTTPYE
;
A
#
# COMPACT_ATOMS: atom_id res chain seq x y z
N MET A 1 -3.33 23.61 29.08
CA MET A 1 -4.60 23.72 28.34
C MET A 1 -5.61 24.38 29.27
N SER A 2 -6.14 25.55 28.94
CA SER A 2 -7.07 26.27 29.84
C SER A 2 -8.50 25.81 29.60
N PHE A 3 -9.40 25.96 30.61
CA PHE A 3 -10.81 25.60 30.48
C PHE A 3 -11.53 26.38 29.36
N LYS A 4 -11.03 27.57 29.03
CA LYS A 4 -11.49 28.37 27.87
C LYS A 4 -11.12 27.74 26.52
N ASP A 5 -10.01 27.00 26.46
CA ASP A 5 -9.57 26.30 25.25
C ASP A 5 -10.40 25.03 25.01
N LEU A 6 -10.83 24.35 26.10
CA LEU A 6 -11.79 23.25 26.04
C LEU A 6 -13.14 23.69 25.47
N LYS A 7 -13.62 24.87 25.84
CA LYS A 7 -14.88 25.41 25.34
C LYS A 7 -14.85 25.82 23.86
N LYS A 8 -13.68 26.22 23.34
CA LYS A 8 -13.47 26.49 21.91
C LYS A 8 -13.32 25.19 21.08
N GLN A 9 -12.85 24.10 21.68
CA GLN A 9 -12.75 22.79 21.04
C GLN A 9 -14.04 21.98 21.07
N SER A 10 -15.07 22.42 21.80
CA SER A 10 -16.36 21.72 21.93
C SER A 10 -17.30 21.91 20.75
N SER A 11 -16.81 22.29 19.55
CA SER A 11 -17.63 22.16 18.36
C SER A 11 -17.78 20.67 18.02
N LEU A 12 -19.00 20.17 18.13
CA LEU A 12 -19.36 18.76 17.92
C LEU A 12 -18.78 18.21 16.61
N GLY A 13 -18.64 19.04 15.57
CA GLY A 13 -18.08 18.67 14.29
C GLY A 13 -16.56 18.32 14.31
N SER A 14 -15.73 19.06 15.07
CA SER A 14 -14.29 18.78 15.12
C SER A 14 -13.94 17.57 15.99
N LEU A 15 -14.73 17.32 17.05
CA LEU A 15 -14.58 16.14 17.89
C LEU A 15 -15.06 14.88 17.16
N THR A 16 -16.18 14.97 16.46
CA THR A 16 -16.70 13.87 15.64
C THR A 16 -15.73 13.50 14.53
N GLN A 17 -15.13 14.47 13.83
CA GLN A 17 -14.11 14.20 12.82
C GLN A 17 -12.82 13.56 13.39
N LYS A 18 -12.41 13.98 14.60
CA LYS A 18 -11.25 13.35 15.28
C LYS A 18 -11.58 11.94 15.74
N LEU A 19 -12.78 11.71 16.29
CA LEU A 19 -13.23 10.38 16.70
C LEU A 19 -13.42 9.44 15.51
N VAL A 20 -13.98 9.92 14.39
CA VAL A 20 -14.10 9.14 13.16
C VAL A 20 -12.71 8.73 12.64
N LYS A 21 -11.75 9.67 12.59
CA LYS A 21 -10.35 9.33 12.22
C LYS A 21 -9.68 8.34 13.18
N GLU A 22 -9.98 8.42 14.48
CA GLU A 22 -9.40 7.50 15.46
C GLU A 22 -10.07 6.11 15.39
N VAL A 23 -11.37 6.05 15.14
CA VAL A 23 -12.11 4.80 14.88
C VAL A 23 -11.65 4.16 13.57
N GLU A 24 -11.41 4.95 12.53
CA GLU A 24 -10.80 4.47 11.29
C GLU A 24 -9.39 3.88 11.52
N LYS A 25 -8.55 4.53 12.34
CA LYS A 25 -7.25 3.99 12.74
C LYS A 25 -7.37 2.68 13.53
N MET A 26 -8.33 2.58 14.46
CA MET A 26 -8.56 1.34 15.21
C MET A 26 -9.07 0.20 14.32
N ASN A 27 -9.88 0.50 13.31
CA ASN A 27 -10.37 -0.48 12.35
C ASN A 27 -9.27 -0.96 11.38
N THR A 28 -8.24 -0.14 11.12
CA THR A 28 -7.09 -0.53 10.29
C THR A 28 -6.07 -1.40 11.05
N THR A 29 -6.08 -1.42 12.38
CA THR A 29 -5.19 -2.26 13.20
C THR A 29 -5.70 -3.70 13.38
N GLY A 30 -6.94 -4.00 13.01
CA GLY A 30 -7.53 -5.33 13.10
C GLY A 30 -7.83 -5.89 11.72
N GLY A 31 -6.89 -6.58 11.07
CA GLY A 31 -7.09 -7.59 10.00
C GLY A 31 -8.16 -7.41 8.91
N GLY A 32 -8.88 -6.30 8.88
CA GLY A 32 -9.87 -5.94 7.86
C GLY A 32 -9.20 -5.44 6.57
N ALA A 33 -9.86 -5.63 5.43
CA ALA A 33 -9.41 -5.06 4.17
C ALA A 33 -9.43 -3.52 4.26
N ASP A 34 -8.36 -2.86 3.81
CA ASP A 34 -8.31 -1.40 3.74
C ASP A 34 -9.32 -0.91 2.68
N GLU A 35 -10.41 -0.30 3.13
CA GLU A 35 -11.51 0.17 2.29
C GLU A 35 -11.11 1.27 1.30
N ARG A 36 -9.98 1.94 1.54
CA ARG A 36 -9.40 2.91 0.63
C ARG A 36 -8.84 2.28 -0.63
N LEU A 37 -8.44 0.98 -0.53
CA LEU A 37 -7.79 0.25 -1.61
C LEU A 37 -8.83 -0.35 -2.55
N TRP A 38 -8.84 0.15 -3.78
CA TRP A 38 -9.54 -0.53 -4.87
C TRP A 38 -8.74 -1.73 -5.37
N LYS A 39 -9.44 -2.83 -5.58
CA LYS A 39 -8.89 -4.05 -6.19
C LYS A 39 -9.81 -4.48 -7.33
N PRO A 40 -9.25 -4.76 -8.52
CA PRO A 40 -10.04 -5.36 -9.58
C PRO A 40 -10.48 -6.76 -9.17
N GLU A 41 -11.73 -7.08 -9.38
CA GLU A 41 -12.23 -8.44 -9.24
C GLU A 41 -12.15 -9.20 -10.56
N LEU A 42 -11.91 -10.50 -10.45
CA LEU A 42 -11.88 -11.39 -11.60
C LEU A 42 -13.21 -12.09 -11.76
N ASP A 43 -13.61 -12.32 -12.98
CA ASP A 43 -14.75 -13.16 -13.32
C ASP A 43 -14.45 -14.66 -13.05
N LYS A 44 -15.44 -15.52 -13.24
CA LYS A 44 -15.31 -16.96 -13.01
C LYS A 44 -14.26 -17.62 -13.91
N THR A 45 -13.86 -16.99 -14.98
CA THR A 45 -12.83 -17.46 -15.93
C THR A 45 -11.42 -17.00 -15.56
N GLY A 46 -11.30 -16.13 -14.54
CA GLY A 46 -10.03 -15.54 -14.10
C GLY A 46 -9.61 -14.32 -14.90
N ASN A 47 -10.53 -13.69 -15.65
CA ASN A 47 -10.29 -12.44 -16.34
C ASN A 47 -10.86 -11.27 -15.55
N GLY A 48 -10.20 -10.12 -15.63
CA GLY A 48 -10.66 -8.87 -15.04
C GLY A 48 -10.61 -7.73 -16.04
N TYR A 49 -11.55 -6.81 -15.93
CA TYR A 49 -11.61 -5.59 -16.75
C TYR A 49 -12.11 -4.43 -15.92
N ALA A 50 -11.40 -3.33 -15.99
CA ALA A 50 -11.84 -2.05 -15.45
C ALA A 50 -11.22 -0.90 -16.25
N VAL A 51 -11.81 0.27 -16.17
CA VAL A 51 -11.24 1.51 -16.68
C VAL A 51 -11.04 2.45 -15.52
N ILE A 52 -9.80 2.89 -15.33
CA ILE A 52 -9.40 3.79 -14.25
C ILE A 52 -8.68 5.02 -14.81
N ARG A 53 -8.70 6.10 -14.05
CA ARG A 53 -7.91 7.30 -14.34
C ARG A 53 -6.99 7.57 -13.17
N CYS A 54 -5.69 7.69 -13.43
CA CYS A 54 -4.74 8.13 -12.43
C CYS A 54 -4.92 9.61 -12.12
N PHE A 55 -4.68 9.99 -10.88
CA PHE A 55 -4.77 11.38 -10.41
C PHE A 55 -3.40 12.04 -10.34
N PRO A 56 -3.32 13.37 -10.43
CA PRO A 56 -2.10 14.11 -10.15
C PRO A 56 -1.64 13.89 -8.70
N SER A 57 -0.64 14.64 -8.24
CA SER A 57 -0.21 14.58 -6.84
C SER A 57 -1.27 15.16 -5.92
N PRO A 58 -1.52 14.57 -4.74
CA PRO A 58 -2.34 15.18 -3.70
C PRO A 58 -1.82 16.56 -3.29
N GLU A 59 -2.69 17.37 -2.71
CA GLU A 59 -2.33 18.71 -2.24
C GLU A 59 -1.11 18.68 -1.29
N GLY A 60 -0.08 19.45 -1.62
CA GLY A 60 1.16 19.51 -0.84
C GLY A 60 2.15 18.36 -1.08
N GLU A 61 1.86 17.45 -1.99
CA GLU A 61 2.76 16.37 -2.40
C GLU A 61 3.28 16.59 -3.83
N GLU A 62 4.51 16.14 -4.12
CA GLU A 62 5.16 16.40 -5.42
C GLU A 62 4.99 15.26 -6.41
N ILE A 63 4.82 14.03 -5.93
CA ILE A 63 4.84 12.82 -6.75
C ILE A 63 3.48 12.12 -6.69
N PRO A 64 2.87 11.77 -7.86
CA PRO A 64 1.55 11.15 -7.92
C PRO A 64 1.54 9.64 -7.61
N TRP A 65 2.61 9.10 -7.04
CA TRP A 65 2.67 7.71 -6.55
C TRP A 65 3.59 7.57 -5.34
N ALA A 66 3.31 6.58 -4.50
CA ALA A 66 4.21 6.12 -3.46
C ALA A 66 4.80 4.75 -3.83
N LYS A 67 6.05 4.51 -3.42
CA LYS A 67 6.76 3.25 -3.65
C LYS A 67 6.97 2.53 -2.32
N MET A 68 6.56 1.25 -2.23
CA MET A 68 6.65 0.44 -1.03
C MET A 68 7.33 -0.89 -1.32
N TYR A 69 8.35 -1.22 -0.55
CA TYR A 69 8.88 -2.58 -0.48
C TYR A 69 8.25 -3.34 0.69
N SER A 70 7.91 -4.59 0.47
CA SER A 70 7.37 -5.48 1.49
C SER A 70 7.88 -6.90 1.31
N HIS A 71 7.86 -7.69 2.38
CA HIS A 71 8.11 -9.12 2.35
C HIS A 71 6.81 -9.88 2.60
N ALA A 72 6.59 -10.97 1.86
CA ALA A 72 5.48 -11.89 2.09
C ALA A 72 5.94 -13.30 1.74
N PHE A 73 6.22 -14.11 2.76
CA PHE A 73 6.65 -15.50 2.62
C PHE A 73 6.23 -16.33 3.81
N GLN A 74 6.22 -17.63 3.66
CA GLN A 74 5.88 -18.57 4.71
C GLN A 74 7.12 -19.36 5.14
N GLY A 75 7.27 -19.51 6.46
CA GLY A 75 8.26 -20.36 7.10
C GLY A 75 7.60 -21.33 8.08
N PRO A 76 8.40 -22.13 8.81
CA PRO A 76 7.89 -23.08 9.80
C PRO A 76 7.01 -22.44 10.90
N GLY A 77 7.30 -21.19 11.28
CA GLY A 77 6.53 -20.42 12.26
C GLY A 77 5.33 -19.67 11.68
N GLY A 78 4.98 -19.87 10.40
CA GLY A 78 3.85 -19.22 9.75
C GLY A 78 4.26 -18.15 8.75
N TRP A 79 3.36 -17.19 8.50
CA TRP A 79 3.58 -16.12 7.53
C TRP A 79 4.39 -14.96 8.10
N TYR A 80 5.34 -14.47 7.29
CA TYR A 80 5.98 -13.17 7.45
C TYR A 80 5.38 -12.23 6.39
N ILE A 81 4.59 -11.25 6.82
CA ILE A 81 3.98 -10.24 5.95
C ILE A 81 4.22 -8.88 6.61
N GLU A 82 5.24 -8.18 6.14
CA GLU A 82 5.66 -6.91 6.76
C GLU A 82 6.22 -5.94 5.71
N ASN A 83 6.05 -4.65 5.96
CA ASN A 83 6.72 -3.63 5.17
C ASN A 83 8.22 -3.64 5.44
N SER A 84 9.01 -3.47 4.39
CA SER A 84 10.47 -3.48 4.49
C SER A 84 11.01 -2.08 4.77
N LEU A 85 11.88 -1.97 5.77
CA LEU A 85 12.59 -0.73 6.11
C LEU A 85 13.45 -0.19 4.96
N THR A 86 13.77 -1.02 3.97
CA THR A 86 14.48 -0.56 2.76
C THR A 86 13.66 0.42 1.93
N THR A 87 12.37 0.55 2.18
CA THR A 87 11.50 1.58 1.56
C THR A 87 12.01 2.99 1.88
N THR A 88 12.41 3.20 3.12
CA THR A 88 12.94 4.49 3.63
C THR A 88 14.47 4.54 3.66
N GLY A 89 15.14 3.56 3.04
CA GLY A 89 16.61 3.48 3.02
C GLY A 89 17.23 2.85 4.26
N GLY A 90 16.41 2.35 5.18
CA GLY A 90 16.87 1.69 6.41
C GLY A 90 17.39 0.26 6.19
N LYS A 91 18.09 -0.26 7.19
CA LYS A 91 18.45 -1.69 7.25
C LYS A 91 17.22 -2.53 7.52
N ASP A 92 17.16 -3.72 6.93
CA ASP A 92 16.03 -4.62 7.03
C ASP A 92 16.51 -6.04 7.33
N PRO A 93 16.00 -6.71 8.38
CA PRO A 93 16.54 -7.99 8.83
C PRO A 93 16.35 -9.12 7.81
N VAL A 94 15.26 -9.09 7.01
CA VAL A 94 15.07 -10.10 5.94
C VAL A 94 16.05 -9.87 4.81
N SER A 95 16.30 -8.61 4.44
CA SER A 95 17.24 -8.27 3.39
C SER A 95 18.68 -8.64 3.77
N GLU A 96 19.06 -8.47 5.05
CA GLU A 96 20.37 -8.88 5.55
C GLU A 96 20.51 -10.41 5.59
N HIS A 97 19.52 -11.12 6.13
CA HIS A 97 19.46 -12.57 6.14
C HIS A 97 19.53 -13.17 4.71
N ASN A 98 18.77 -12.61 3.78
CA ASN A 98 18.80 -13.04 2.40
C ASN A 98 20.17 -12.82 1.73
N ARG A 99 20.87 -11.75 2.08
CA ARG A 99 22.22 -11.48 1.58
C ARG A 99 23.23 -12.53 2.07
N GLU A 100 23.12 -12.92 3.35
CA GLU A 100 23.97 -13.99 3.91
C GLU A 100 23.72 -15.32 3.18
N LEU A 101 22.46 -15.71 3.00
CA LEU A 101 22.09 -16.92 2.28
C LEU A 101 22.54 -16.88 0.82
N TRP A 102 22.41 -15.77 0.15
CA TRP A 102 22.86 -15.63 -1.23
C TRP A 102 24.36 -15.81 -1.37
N ASN A 103 25.12 -15.27 -0.43
CA ASN A 103 26.57 -15.31 -0.41
C ASN A 103 27.15 -16.69 0.04
N SER A 104 26.32 -17.60 0.57
CA SER A 104 26.73 -18.97 0.91
C SER A 104 27.17 -19.77 -0.32
N GLY A 105 26.73 -19.36 -1.52
CA GLY A 105 26.99 -20.06 -2.78
C GLY A 105 26.15 -21.31 -3.02
N ASN A 106 25.35 -21.73 -2.02
CA ASN A 106 24.50 -22.92 -2.10
C ASN A 106 23.21 -22.60 -2.87
N GLU A 107 22.86 -23.41 -3.88
CA GLU A 107 21.65 -23.20 -4.68
C GLU A 107 20.36 -23.35 -3.86
N ALA A 108 20.32 -24.24 -2.86
CA ALA A 108 19.16 -24.37 -1.98
C ALA A 108 18.91 -23.06 -1.18
N ASP A 109 19.97 -22.40 -0.73
CA ASP A 109 19.86 -21.10 -0.04
C ASP A 109 19.41 -20.00 -1.01
N LYS A 110 19.87 -19.98 -2.24
CA LYS A 110 19.42 -19.06 -3.27
C LYS A 110 17.92 -19.24 -3.58
N ASP A 111 17.43 -20.47 -3.58
CA ASP A 111 15.98 -20.74 -3.75
C ASP A 111 15.14 -20.22 -2.57
N VAL A 112 15.66 -20.28 -1.35
CA VAL A 112 15.05 -19.63 -0.19
C VAL A 112 14.98 -18.13 -0.41
N VAL A 113 16.08 -17.49 -0.81
CA VAL A 113 16.13 -16.04 -1.08
C VAL A 113 15.14 -15.65 -2.18
N ARG A 114 15.02 -16.41 -3.27
CA ARG A 114 14.05 -16.15 -4.35
C ARG A 114 12.61 -16.07 -3.83
N ARG A 115 12.25 -16.88 -2.83
CA ARG A 115 10.93 -16.89 -2.19
C ARG A 115 10.76 -15.77 -1.16
N GLN A 116 11.84 -15.34 -0.50
CA GLN A 116 11.84 -14.35 0.58
C GLN A 116 12.16 -12.93 0.13
N LYS A 117 12.58 -12.76 -1.14
CA LYS A 117 12.95 -11.44 -1.66
C LYS A 117 11.82 -10.43 -1.50
N ARG A 118 12.18 -9.17 -1.26
CA ARG A 118 11.22 -8.08 -1.18
C ARG A 118 10.43 -7.91 -2.47
N LYS A 119 9.17 -7.55 -2.32
CA LYS A 119 8.25 -7.22 -3.41
C LYS A 119 8.12 -5.71 -3.50
N LEU A 120 8.15 -5.18 -4.71
CA LEU A 120 7.92 -3.77 -4.99
C LEU A 120 6.46 -3.56 -5.37
N SER A 121 5.83 -2.61 -4.71
CA SER A 121 4.48 -2.13 -5.03
C SER A 121 4.48 -0.62 -5.16
N TYR A 122 3.59 -0.11 -6.00
CA TYR A 122 3.29 1.30 -6.14
C TYR A 122 1.86 1.57 -5.69
N TYR A 123 1.61 2.77 -5.21
CA TYR A 123 0.28 3.25 -4.82
C TYR A 123 0.04 4.57 -5.52
N ALA A 124 -1.12 4.74 -6.11
CA ALA A 124 -1.57 6.00 -6.69
C ALA A 124 -3.05 6.21 -6.40
N ASN A 125 -3.48 7.46 -6.35
CA ASN A 125 -4.90 7.78 -6.34
C ASN A 125 -5.47 7.54 -7.74
N ILE A 126 -6.64 6.95 -7.80
CA ILE A 126 -7.36 6.69 -9.04
C ILE A 126 -8.84 7.07 -8.92
N TYR A 127 -9.42 7.42 -10.04
CA TYR A 127 -10.86 7.46 -10.23
C TYR A 127 -11.31 6.22 -10.99
N VAL A 128 -12.33 5.56 -10.52
CA VAL A 128 -12.90 4.39 -11.20
C VAL A 128 -13.90 4.88 -12.22
N VAL A 129 -13.52 4.81 -13.51
CA VAL A 129 -14.38 5.21 -14.64
C VAL A 129 -15.39 4.12 -14.94
N LYS A 130 -14.94 2.85 -14.94
CA LYS A 130 -15.78 1.68 -15.20
C LYS A 130 -15.28 0.47 -14.42
N ASP A 131 -16.17 -0.17 -13.70
CA ASP A 131 -15.93 -1.41 -12.95
C ASP A 131 -17.14 -2.35 -13.12
N PRO A 132 -17.22 -3.13 -14.21
CA PRO A 132 -18.39 -3.95 -14.50
C PRO A 132 -18.71 -4.99 -13.43
N THR A 133 -17.71 -5.42 -12.68
CA THR A 133 -17.88 -6.40 -11.60
C THR A 133 -18.45 -5.74 -10.34
N ASN A 134 -18.04 -4.49 -10.06
CA ASN A 134 -18.47 -3.70 -8.92
C ASN A 134 -18.90 -2.28 -9.33
N PRO A 135 -20.05 -2.11 -10.00
CA PRO A 135 -20.48 -0.80 -10.51
C PRO A 135 -20.63 0.27 -9.43
N GLN A 136 -20.79 -0.12 -8.16
CA GLN A 136 -20.85 0.79 -7.02
C GLN A 136 -19.53 1.56 -6.76
N ASN A 137 -18.42 1.12 -7.35
CA ASN A 137 -17.13 1.81 -7.28
C ASN A 137 -17.00 2.91 -8.31
N GLU A 138 -17.78 2.87 -9.38
CA GLU A 138 -17.73 3.86 -10.45
C GLU A 138 -18.02 5.26 -9.93
N GLY A 139 -17.28 6.25 -10.39
CA GLY A 139 -17.42 7.63 -9.94
C GLY A 139 -16.73 7.95 -8.62
N LYS A 140 -15.96 7.04 -8.05
CA LYS A 140 -15.29 7.23 -6.75
C LYS A 140 -13.77 7.25 -6.88
N VAL A 141 -13.15 7.89 -5.88
CA VAL A 141 -11.69 7.98 -5.70
C VAL A 141 -11.23 6.89 -4.74
N PHE A 142 -10.18 6.18 -5.13
CA PHE A 142 -9.55 5.13 -4.33
C PHE A 142 -8.03 5.18 -4.44
N LEU A 143 -7.35 4.51 -3.51
CA LEU A 143 -5.97 4.10 -3.69
C LEU A 143 -5.93 2.82 -4.53
N PHE A 144 -5.02 2.78 -5.50
CA PHE A 144 -4.73 1.57 -6.27
C PHE A 144 -3.31 1.11 -6.01
N LYS A 145 -3.18 -0.13 -5.55
CA LYS A 145 -1.89 -0.80 -5.36
C LYS A 145 -1.57 -1.65 -6.57
N PHE A 146 -0.45 -1.40 -7.22
CA PHE A 146 -0.04 -2.11 -8.43
C PHE A 146 1.45 -2.44 -8.43
N GLY A 147 1.84 -3.36 -9.29
CA GLY A 147 3.22 -3.83 -9.42
C GLY A 147 3.98 -3.14 -10.56
N LYS A 148 5.25 -3.55 -10.71
CA LYS A 148 6.17 -3.01 -11.72
C LYS A 148 5.62 -3.06 -13.14
N LYS A 149 4.91 -4.12 -13.53
CA LYS A 149 4.39 -4.25 -14.91
C LYS A 149 3.41 -3.13 -15.31
N ILE A 150 2.54 -2.70 -14.38
CA ILE A 150 1.64 -1.56 -14.62
C ILE A 150 2.44 -0.26 -14.57
N PHE A 151 3.38 -0.13 -13.62
CA PHE A 151 4.24 1.04 -13.53
C PHE A 151 5.06 1.25 -14.81
N ASP A 152 5.61 0.18 -15.38
CA ASP A 152 6.36 0.25 -16.64
C ASP A 152 5.50 0.78 -17.79
N LYS A 153 4.21 0.37 -17.88
CA LYS A 153 3.26 0.93 -18.86
C LYS A 153 2.97 2.42 -18.64
N VAL A 154 2.92 2.87 -17.39
CA VAL A 154 2.79 4.30 -17.05
C VAL A 154 4.03 5.07 -17.53
N MET A 155 5.22 4.55 -17.25
CA MET A 155 6.47 5.19 -17.67
C MET A 155 6.65 5.18 -19.18
N GLU A 156 6.27 4.09 -19.86
CA GLU A 156 6.27 3.98 -21.32
C GLU A 156 5.34 5.02 -21.96
N ALA A 157 4.15 5.23 -21.40
CA ALA A 157 3.25 6.28 -21.87
C ALA A 157 3.83 7.69 -21.66
N MET A 158 4.53 7.94 -20.57
CA MET A 158 5.16 9.25 -20.28
C MET A 158 6.44 9.48 -21.09
N GLN A 159 7.18 8.44 -21.37
CA GLN A 159 8.45 8.47 -22.11
C GLN A 159 8.47 7.31 -23.13
N PRO A 160 7.76 7.46 -24.24
CA PRO A 160 7.73 6.44 -25.29
C PRO A 160 9.12 6.14 -25.82
N GLU A 161 9.33 4.90 -26.23
CA GLU A 161 10.61 4.45 -26.76
C GLU A 161 10.80 4.88 -28.23
N PHE A 162 9.69 5.06 -28.98
CA PHE A 162 9.70 5.38 -30.39
C PHE A 162 9.33 6.84 -30.66
N GLU A 163 10.02 7.47 -31.62
CA GLU A 163 9.85 8.90 -31.96
C GLU A 163 8.48 9.25 -32.57
N ASP A 164 7.76 8.28 -33.11
CA ASP A 164 6.40 8.45 -33.69
C ASP A 164 5.30 8.36 -32.63
N GLU A 165 5.61 8.01 -31.41
CA GLU A 165 4.66 7.96 -30.31
C GLU A 165 4.59 9.31 -29.59
N THR A 166 3.39 9.76 -29.28
CA THR A 166 3.16 11.00 -28.55
C THR A 166 3.17 10.72 -27.05
N PRO A 167 4.04 11.37 -26.25
CA PRO A 167 4.02 11.24 -24.80
C PRO A 167 2.67 11.62 -24.19
N ILE A 168 2.21 10.82 -23.24
CA ILE A 168 0.99 11.05 -22.46
C ILE A 168 1.38 11.17 -20.99
N ASN A 169 0.88 12.19 -20.29
CA ASN A 169 0.95 12.22 -18.82
C ASN A 169 -0.31 11.58 -18.23
N PRO A 170 -0.29 10.31 -17.77
CA PRO A 170 -1.48 9.64 -17.25
C PRO A 170 -2.07 10.29 -16.00
N PHE A 171 -1.29 11.14 -15.32
CA PHE A 171 -1.66 11.83 -14.07
C PHE A 171 -2.25 13.23 -14.32
N ASP A 172 -2.54 13.60 -15.57
CA ASP A 172 -3.12 14.89 -15.91
C ASP A 172 -4.64 14.77 -16.02
N PHE A 173 -5.37 15.72 -15.43
CA PHE A 173 -6.83 15.72 -15.46
C PHE A 173 -7.39 16.11 -16.84
N TRP A 174 -6.73 17.00 -17.56
CA TRP A 174 -7.20 17.58 -18.83
C TRP A 174 -6.60 16.88 -20.04
N GLN A 175 -5.31 16.55 -19.98
CA GLN A 175 -4.55 15.96 -21.10
C GLN A 175 -4.03 14.55 -20.79
N GLY A 176 -4.57 13.91 -19.78
CA GLY A 176 -4.25 12.53 -19.47
C GLY A 176 -5.10 11.54 -20.27
N ALA A 177 -4.99 10.28 -19.94
CA ALA A 177 -5.72 9.21 -20.59
C ALA A 177 -6.25 8.18 -19.58
N ASN A 178 -7.39 7.58 -19.90
CA ASN A 178 -7.91 6.47 -19.11
C ASN A 178 -7.05 5.23 -19.33
N PHE A 179 -6.83 4.46 -18.29
CA PHE A 179 -6.13 3.18 -18.34
C PHE A 179 -7.14 2.04 -18.37
N LYS A 180 -7.15 1.29 -19.47
CA LYS A 180 -7.94 0.07 -19.63
C LYS A 180 -7.19 -1.09 -19.01
N LEU A 181 -7.49 -1.39 -17.75
CA LEU A 181 -6.88 -2.50 -17.02
C LEU A 181 -7.53 -3.81 -17.49
N LYS A 182 -6.74 -4.63 -18.14
CA LYS A 182 -7.14 -5.94 -18.66
C LYS A 182 -6.29 -7.01 -17.97
N ILE A 183 -6.92 -7.88 -17.21
CA ILE A 183 -6.26 -8.94 -16.47
C ILE A 183 -6.66 -10.28 -17.08
N LYS A 184 -5.66 -11.12 -17.34
CA LYS A 184 -5.84 -12.52 -17.76
C LYS A 184 -5.05 -13.43 -16.83
N LYS A 185 -5.59 -14.61 -16.55
CA LYS A 185 -4.85 -15.63 -15.82
C LYS A 185 -4.05 -16.49 -16.82
N VAL A 186 -2.72 -16.39 -16.77
CA VAL A 186 -1.81 -17.14 -17.63
C VAL A 186 -0.90 -18.00 -16.76
N ALA A 187 -0.89 -19.31 -16.95
CA ALA A 187 -0.10 -20.25 -16.16
C ALA A 187 -0.24 -20.07 -14.64
N GLY A 188 -1.46 -19.74 -14.18
CA GLY A 188 -1.76 -19.51 -12.76
C GLY A 188 -1.43 -18.11 -12.22
N PHE A 189 -0.83 -17.22 -13.02
CA PHE A 189 -0.44 -15.88 -12.64
C PHE A 189 -1.30 -14.83 -13.35
N TRP A 190 -1.49 -13.67 -12.72
CA TRP A 190 -2.12 -12.52 -13.34
C TRP A 190 -1.19 -11.90 -14.37
N ASN A 191 -1.72 -11.69 -15.56
CA ASN A 191 -1.05 -11.06 -16.68
C ASN A 191 -1.78 -9.79 -17.07
N TYR A 192 -1.04 -8.68 -17.24
CA TYR A 192 -1.53 -7.33 -17.54
C TYR A 192 -1.11 -6.84 -18.93
N ASP A 193 -0.50 -7.69 -19.75
CA ASP A 193 0.17 -7.27 -20.99
C ASP A 193 -0.80 -6.63 -21.99
N SER A 194 -2.08 -7.04 -21.95
CA SER A 194 -3.15 -6.46 -22.79
C SER A 194 -3.70 -5.13 -22.27
N SER A 195 -3.26 -4.67 -21.10
CA SER A 195 -3.67 -3.37 -20.57
C SER A 195 -3.02 -2.23 -21.34
N GLU A 196 -3.76 -1.16 -21.57
CA GLU A 196 -3.34 -0.04 -22.41
C GLU A 196 -3.97 1.27 -21.98
N PHE A 197 -3.36 2.39 -22.34
CA PHE A 197 -3.98 3.71 -22.24
C PHE A 197 -4.92 3.95 -23.42
N ASP A 198 -5.99 4.69 -23.16
CA ASP A 198 -6.89 5.19 -24.19
C ASP A 198 -6.31 6.47 -24.85
N SER A 199 -7.01 7.02 -25.82
CA SER A 199 -6.69 8.34 -26.34
C SER A 199 -6.79 9.40 -25.24
N VAL A 200 -5.99 10.46 -25.39
CA VAL A 200 -5.99 11.62 -24.48
C VAL A 200 -7.38 12.24 -24.43
N SER A 201 -7.88 12.49 -23.24
CA SER A 201 -9.17 13.14 -22.98
C SER A 201 -9.21 13.75 -21.59
N PRO A 202 -9.98 14.83 -21.35
CA PRO A 202 -10.22 15.29 -19.98
C PRO A 202 -11.00 14.23 -19.19
N LEU A 203 -10.77 14.19 -17.87
CA LEU A 203 -11.52 13.30 -16.99
C LEU A 203 -12.97 13.77 -16.86
N LEU A 204 -13.16 15.06 -16.62
CA LEU A 204 -14.44 15.76 -16.59
C LEU A 204 -14.28 17.11 -17.31
N ASP A 205 -15.38 17.66 -17.79
CA ASP A 205 -15.40 18.98 -18.46
C ASP A 205 -15.55 20.16 -17.48
N ASP A 206 -15.80 19.87 -16.19
CA ASP A 206 -16.05 20.85 -15.14
C ASP A 206 -14.87 20.88 -14.16
N ASP A 207 -14.13 22.02 -14.12
CA ASP A 207 -12.99 22.22 -13.24
C ASP A 207 -13.36 22.22 -11.76
N ASP A 208 -14.54 22.71 -11.38
CA ASP A 208 -15.00 22.68 -9.98
C ASP A 208 -15.23 21.23 -9.50
N ALA A 209 -15.77 20.40 -10.39
CA ALA A 209 -15.94 18.97 -10.12
C ALA A 209 -14.58 18.24 -10.05
N LEU A 210 -13.61 18.61 -10.89
CA LEU A 210 -12.24 18.08 -10.83
C LEU A 210 -11.55 18.45 -9.52
N GLU A 211 -11.66 19.72 -9.08
CA GLU A 211 -11.11 20.16 -7.79
C GLU A 211 -11.76 19.42 -6.63
N ALA A 212 -13.07 19.19 -6.66
CA ALA A 212 -13.79 18.45 -5.64
C ALA A 212 -13.35 16.98 -5.57
N LEU A 213 -12.97 16.36 -6.70
CA LEU A 213 -12.38 15.02 -6.73
C LEU A 213 -10.95 15.02 -6.23
N TRP A 214 -10.13 16.00 -6.64
CA TRP A 214 -8.75 16.14 -6.19
C TRP A 214 -8.65 16.27 -4.67
N LYS A 215 -9.53 17.03 -4.04
CA LYS A 215 -9.62 17.16 -2.57
C LYS A 215 -10.01 15.87 -1.85
N LYS A 216 -10.50 14.84 -2.57
CA LYS A 216 -10.81 13.52 -2.00
C LYS A 216 -9.64 12.54 -2.05
N GLU A 217 -8.51 12.94 -2.63
CA GLU A 217 -7.33 12.10 -2.69
C GLU A 217 -6.81 11.72 -1.31
N TYR A 218 -6.26 10.54 -1.23
CA TYR A 218 -5.54 10.05 -0.05
C TYR A 218 -4.09 10.51 -0.12
N SER A 219 -3.54 10.87 1.03
CA SER A 219 -2.11 11.20 1.12
C SER A 219 -1.25 9.99 0.76
N LEU A 220 -0.36 10.17 -0.20
CA LEU A 220 0.60 9.15 -0.64
C LEU A 220 1.82 9.11 0.28
N THR A 221 2.22 10.25 0.85
CA THR A 221 3.28 10.30 1.86
C THR A 221 2.91 9.54 3.12
N ALA A 222 1.62 9.47 3.47
CA ALA A 222 1.13 8.65 4.58
C ALA A 222 1.35 7.14 4.36
N ILE A 223 1.43 6.67 3.11
CA ILE A 223 1.71 5.27 2.79
C ILE A 223 3.13 4.85 3.24
N THR A 224 4.08 5.77 3.20
CA THR A 224 5.49 5.53 3.56
C THR A 224 5.90 6.25 4.85
N ALA A 225 4.95 6.72 5.64
CA ALA A 225 5.20 7.36 6.92
C ALA A 225 5.81 6.36 7.93
N ALA A 226 6.53 6.87 8.92
CA ALA A 226 7.28 6.05 9.86
C ALA A 226 6.41 5.05 10.64
N ASP A 227 5.15 5.40 10.91
CA ASP A 227 4.17 4.56 11.60
C ASP A 227 3.69 3.34 10.77
N GLN A 228 4.01 3.31 9.48
CA GLN A 228 3.73 2.18 8.59
C GLN A 228 4.79 1.06 8.69
N PHE A 229 5.83 1.26 9.47
CA PHE A 229 6.93 0.33 9.61
C PHE A 229 7.13 -0.06 11.08
N LYS A 230 7.34 -1.34 11.32
CA LYS A 230 7.79 -1.84 12.61
C LYS A 230 9.28 -1.54 12.80
N SER A 231 9.75 -1.53 14.05
CA SER A 231 11.16 -1.38 14.36
C SER A 231 11.98 -2.54 13.77
N TYR A 232 13.27 -2.32 13.57
CA TYR A 232 14.20 -3.38 13.14
C TYR A 232 14.16 -4.58 14.09
N GLU A 233 14.15 -4.32 15.40
CA GLU A 233 14.13 -5.32 16.45
C GLU A 233 12.86 -6.17 16.42
N ASP A 234 11.70 -5.57 16.18
CA ASP A 234 10.43 -6.29 16.10
C ASP A 234 10.36 -7.13 14.83
N LEU A 235 10.85 -6.60 13.71
CA LEU A 235 10.95 -7.32 12.45
C LEU A 235 11.94 -8.51 12.58
N GLU A 236 13.06 -8.32 13.26
CA GLU A 236 14.04 -9.38 13.52
C GLU A 236 13.46 -10.50 14.40
N LYS A 237 12.76 -10.14 15.48
CA LYS A 237 12.05 -11.11 16.35
C LYS A 237 11.02 -11.90 15.54
N ARG A 238 10.24 -11.20 14.71
CA ARG A 238 9.24 -11.84 13.83
C ARG A 238 9.90 -12.78 12.85
N LEU A 239 11.01 -12.37 12.21
CA LEU A 239 11.77 -13.19 11.29
C LEU A 239 12.27 -14.48 11.97
N LYS A 240 12.92 -14.36 13.13
CA LYS A 240 13.41 -15.52 13.92
C LYS A 240 12.29 -16.49 14.25
N TYR A 241 11.12 -16.00 14.62
CA TYR A 241 9.93 -16.82 14.89
C TYR A 241 9.46 -17.56 13.63
N VAL A 242 9.30 -16.83 12.53
CA VAL A 242 8.82 -17.40 11.25
C VAL A 242 9.79 -18.45 10.70
N LEU A 243 11.11 -18.24 10.88
CA LEU A 243 12.14 -19.22 10.47
C LEU A 243 12.25 -20.42 11.43
N GLY A 244 11.42 -20.52 12.48
CA GLY A 244 11.46 -21.62 13.45
C GLY A 244 12.62 -21.56 14.43
N LYS A 245 13.35 -20.45 14.49
CA LYS A 245 14.35 -20.20 15.53
C LYS A 245 13.59 -19.82 16.81
N LYS A 246 13.76 -20.61 17.89
CA LYS A 246 13.01 -20.59 19.17
C LYS A 246 12.31 -19.27 19.52
N LYS A 247 11.04 -19.37 20.01
CA LYS A 247 10.37 -18.28 20.73
C LYS A 247 11.31 -17.66 21.77
N PRO A 248 11.37 -16.31 21.87
CA PRO A 248 11.87 -15.71 23.12
C PRO A 248 11.04 -16.31 24.26
N ALA A 249 11.69 -16.82 25.29
CA ALA A 249 11.00 -17.28 26.49
C ALA A 249 10.05 -16.17 26.94
N ALA A 250 8.78 -16.53 27.18
CA ALA A 250 7.84 -15.60 27.79
C ALA A 250 8.49 -15.05 29.06
N VAL A 251 8.62 -13.73 29.15
CA VAL A 251 9.08 -13.09 30.39
C VAL A 251 7.98 -13.39 31.38
N SER A 252 8.26 -14.35 32.29
CA SER A 252 7.43 -14.61 33.45
C SER A 252 7.49 -13.38 34.33
N TYR A 253 6.44 -12.59 34.34
CA TYR A 253 6.25 -11.58 35.39
C TYR A 253 6.01 -12.33 36.67
N THR A 254 7.08 -12.54 37.47
CA THR A 254 6.96 -12.87 38.87
C THR A 254 6.35 -11.65 39.54
N HIS A 255 5.11 -11.80 39.99
CA HIS A 255 4.50 -10.87 40.94
C HIS A 255 5.40 -10.78 42.16
N LEU A 256 6.05 -9.65 42.31
CA LEU A 256 6.62 -9.26 43.60
C LEU A 256 5.41 -8.96 44.51
N THR A 257 5.08 -9.93 45.36
CA THR A 257 4.23 -9.70 46.52
C THR A 257 4.98 -8.79 47.48
N LEU A 258 4.47 -7.59 47.66
CA LEU A 258 4.91 -6.71 48.76
C LEU A 258 4.66 -7.41 50.10
N PRO A 259 5.62 -7.42 51.01
CA PRO A 259 5.37 -7.93 52.35
C PRO A 259 4.39 -7.01 53.09
N THR A 260 3.24 -7.55 53.47
CA THR A 260 2.32 -6.91 54.43
C THR A 260 2.96 -7.00 55.82
N THR A 261 3.39 -5.88 56.35
CA THR A 261 3.71 -5.75 57.76
C THR A 261 2.42 -5.71 58.57
N PRO A 262 2.22 -6.56 59.57
CA PRO A 262 1.11 -6.39 60.50
C PRO A 262 1.43 -5.23 61.46
N TYR A 263 0.48 -4.33 61.61
CA TYR A 263 0.46 -3.36 62.70
C TYR A 263 -0.11 -4.06 63.93
N GLU A 264 0.69 -4.07 65.00
CA GLU A 264 0.20 -4.21 66.38
C GLU A 264 -0.32 -2.85 66.88
#